data_0f3bf68967f107121f637bd82088dd04
#
_entry.id   0f3bf68967f107121f637bd82088dd04
#
_cell.length_a   1.000
_cell.length_b   1.000
_cell.length_c   1.000
_cell.angle_alpha   90.00
_cell.angle_beta   90.00
_cell.angle_gamma   90.00
#
_symmetry.space_group_name_H-M   'P 1'
#
loop_
_entity.id
_entity.type
_entity.pdbx_description
1 polymer ?
#
loop_
_entity_poly.entity_id
_entity_poly.type
_entity_poly.pdbx_seq_one_letter_code
_entity_poly.pdbx_strand_id
1 'polypeptide(L)'
;MAEIPPKIKVGSFEVAFLADGLWRNDGGCMFGVVPRELWKDNHPPDERNRIRLNLTCPLIMTGSDAILVDTGIGNRLSAVERQIFDHGDGWLPQHLSALGMEAGDITHLIVSHLHFDHCGGIVRRRDSGALEAAFPRARIFVQRGELEIAGHPRNERLRAAYRHAQEILTPVRPMLEALDGDTDIVAGVRAVVTGGHTRDHQAAIVSDG
;
A
#
# COMPACT_ATOMS: atom_id res chain seq x y z
N MET A 1 10.21 10.13 19.41
CA MET A 1 10.85 9.11 18.55
C MET A 1 9.73 8.21 18.04
N ALA A 2 9.74 7.82 16.77
CA ALA A 2 8.79 6.84 16.26
C ALA A 2 8.96 5.53 17.03
N GLU A 3 7.86 4.85 17.32
CA GLU A 3 7.87 3.53 17.95
C GLU A 3 8.54 2.53 16.99
N ILE A 4 9.38 1.65 17.53
CA ILE A 4 10.04 0.61 16.71
C ILE A 4 8.96 -0.37 16.23
N PRO A 5 8.80 -0.58 14.91
CA PRO A 5 7.79 -1.50 14.38
C PRO A 5 7.97 -2.91 14.93
N PRO A 6 6.88 -3.62 15.27
CA PRO A 6 6.95 -5.00 15.70
C PRO A 6 7.51 -5.89 14.58
N LYS A 7 8.25 -6.93 14.97
CA LYS A 7 8.92 -7.84 14.04
C LYS A 7 8.62 -9.29 14.39
N ILE A 8 8.62 -10.14 13.36
CA ILE A 8 8.61 -11.61 13.49
C ILE A 8 9.74 -12.20 12.65
N LYS A 9 10.14 -13.41 12.98
CA LYS A 9 11.04 -14.22 12.14
C LYS A 9 10.25 -15.31 11.42
N VAL A 10 10.56 -15.50 10.13
CA VAL A 10 10.06 -16.59 9.31
C VAL A 10 11.30 -17.28 8.71
N GLY A 11 11.77 -18.32 9.37
CA GLY A 11 13.06 -18.94 9.05
C GLY A 11 14.22 -17.94 9.14
N SER A 12 14.94 -17.75 8.05
CA SER A 12 16.04 -16.78 7.93
C SER A 12 15.57 -15.34 7.69
N PHE A 13 14.28 -15.10 7.37
CA PHE A 13 13.72 -13.78 7.09
C PHE A 13 13.32 -13.07 8.38
N GLU A 14 13.45 -11.73 8.38
CA GLU A 14 12.85 -10.86 9.38
C GLU A 14 11.73 -10.05 8.69
N VAL A 15 10.53 -10.05 9.26
CA VAL A 15 9.38 -9.27 8.77
C VAL A 15 9.00 -8.23 9.80
N ALA A 16 9.16 -6.95 9.46
CA ALA A 16 8.74 -5.82 10.28
C ALA A 16 7.38 -5.29 9.80
N PHE A 17 6.47 -4.99 10.72
CA PHE A 17 5.16 -4.44 10.40
C PHE A 17 5.17 -2.91 10.53
N LEU A 18 5.54 -2.24 9.45
CA LEU A 18 5.49 -0.80 9.35
C LEU A 18 4.04 -0.34 9.17
N ALA A 19 3.79 0.93 9.43
CA ALA A 19 2.52 1.56 9.10
C ALA A 19 2.77 2.92 8.43
N ASP A 20 1.96 3.24 7.42
CA ASP A 20 1.94 4.59 6.85
C ASP A 20 1.04 5.54 7.64
N GLY A 21 0.33 5.03 8.62
CA GLY A 21 -0.47 5.82 9.54
C GLY A 21 -1.88 5.29 9.71
N LEU A 22 -2.70 6.16 10.28
CA LEU A 22 -4.13 5.93 10.44
C LEU A 22 -4.88 6.80 9.44
N TRP A 23 -6.00 6.31 8.98
CA TRP A 23 -6.93 7.03 8.14
C TRP A 23 -8.37 6.67 8.46
N ARG A 24 -9.31 7.40 7.87
CA ARG A 24 -10.74 7.11 8.02
C ARG A 24 -11.38 6.94 6.65
N ASN A 25 -12.27 5.97 6.56
CA ASN A 25 -13.12 5.79 5.39
C ASN A 25 -14.57 5.53 5.82
N ASP A 26 -15.52 5.82 4.93
CA ASP A 26 -16.94 5.57 5.19
C ASP A 26 -17.19 4.10 5.51
N GLY A 27 -17.89 3.84 6.61
CA GLY A 27 -18.19 2.48 7.05
C GLY A 27 -19.05 1.69 6.06
N GLY A 28 -19.93 2.36 5.32
CA GLY A 28 -20.70 1.74 4.23
C GLY A 28 -19.81 1.32 3.07
N CYS A 29 -18.75 2.08 2.78
CA CYS A 29 -17.76 1.71 1.78
C CYS A 29 -16.99 0.44 2.17
N MET A 30 -16.70 0.27 3.46
CA MET A 30 -15.93 -0.86 3.98
C MET A 30 -16.78 -2.12 4.20
N PHE A 31 -18.00 -1.96 4.71
CA PHE A 31 -18.88 -3.09 5.05
C PHE A 31 -19.94 -3.39 4.00
N GLY A 32 -20.07 -2.56 2.98
CA GLY A 32 -20.99 -2.77 1.86
C GLY A 32 -22.43 -2.92 2.32
N VAL A 33 -23.04 -4.07 2.01
CA VAL A 33 -24.43 -4.37 2.35
C VAL A 33 -24.65 -4.82 3.79
N VAL A 34 -23.59 -4.97 4.59
CA VAL A 34 -23.72 -5.38 6.02
C VAL A 34 -24.33 -4.22 6.80
N PRO A 35 -25.46 -4.44 7.50
CA PRO A 35 -26.11 -3.38 8.29
C PRO A 35 -25.17 -2.78 9.34
N ARG A 36 -25.21 -1.45 9.49
CA ARG A 36 -24.38 -0.70 10.44
C ARG A 36 -24.47 -1.25 11.87
N GLU A 37 -25.64 -1.68 12.29
CA GLU A 37 -25.88 -2.24 13.63
C GLU A 37 -25.02 -3.49 13.93
N LEU A 38 -24.58 -4.22 12.91
CA LEU A 38 -23.76 -5.42 13.09
C LEU A 38 -22.25 -5.13 13.23
N TRP A 39 -21.77 -3.95 12.84
CA TRP A 39 -20.35 -3.64 12.86
C TRP A 39 -19.97 -2.42 13.71
N LYS A 40 -20.92 -1.53 14.03
CA LYS A 40 -20.63 -0.25 14.71
C LYS A 40 -19.96 -0.38 16.08
N ASP A 41 -20.23 -1.46 16.82
CA ASP A 41 -19.69 -1.67 18.16
C ASP A 41 -18.22 -2.15 18.12
N ASN A 42 -17.86 -2.93 17.08
CA ASN A 42 -16.49 -3.38 16.83
C ASN A 42 -15.65 -2.35 16.10
N HIS A 43 -16.29 -1.53 15.26
CA HIS A 43 -15.68 -0.46 14.46
C HIS A 43 -16.46 0.84 14.63
N PRO A 44 -16.33 1.52 15.78
CA PRO A 44 -17.11 2.72 16.09
C PRO A 44 -16.88 3.82 15.03
N PRO A 45 -17.95 4.22 14.30
CA PRO A 45 -17.85 5.29 13.33
C PRO A 45 -17.90 6.66 14.00
N ASP A 46 -17.30 7.65 13.36
CA ASP A 46 -17.45 9.05 13.73
C ASP A 46 -18.83 9.62 13.25
N GLU A 47 -19.04 10.92 13.47
CA GLU A 47 -20.27 11.63 13.07
C GLU A 47 -20.54 11.60 11.56
N ARG A 48 -19.49 11.38 10.76
CA ARG A 48 -19.55 11.26 9.29
C ARG A 48 -19.63 9.79 8.83
N ASN A 49 -19.95 8.86 9.71
CA ASN A 49 -19.99 7.42 9.45
C ASN A 49 -18.64 6.82 9.03
N ARG A 50 -17.50 7.48 9.34
CA ARG A 50 -16.17 6.99 8.98
C ARG A 50 -15.58 6.15 10.10
N ILE A 51 -15.09 4.98 9.77
CA ILE A 51 -14.33 4.11 10.68
C ILE A 51 -12.82 4.39 10.57
N ARG A 52 -12.10 4.08 11.64
CA ARG A 52 -10.65 4.22 11.71
C ARG A 52 -9.97 2.96 11.20
N LEU A 53 -8.99 3.12 10.33
CA LEU A 53 -8.24 2.05 9.69
C LEU A 53 -6.74 2.29 9.84
N ASN A 54 -5.96 1.22 9.84
CA ASN A 54 -4.50 1.27 9.83
C ASN A 54 -3.96 0.93 8.43
N LEU A 55 -2.90 1.59 8.02
CA LEU A 55 -2.19 1.35 6.75
C LEU A 55 -0.93 0.55 7.05
N THR A 56 -1.08 -0.76 7.26
CA THR A 56 0.05 -1.63 7.55
C THR A 56 0.80 -1.97 6.27
N CYS A 57 2.13 -1.76 6.29
CA CYS A 57 3.05 -2.00 5.19
C CYS A 57 4.17 -2.96 5.68
N PRO A 58 4.02 -4.28 5.50
CA PRO A 58 5.05 -5.22 5.90
C PRO A 58 6.34 -5.02 5.13
N LEU A 59 7.48 -5.03 5.85
CA LEU A 59 8.82 -5.01 5.29
C LEU A 59 9.48 -6.36 5.53
N ILE A 60 9.78 -7.08 4.47
CA ILE A 60 10.45 -8.37 4.49
C ILE A 60 11.94 -8.11 4.23
N MET A 61 12.78 -8.48 5.18
CA MET A 61 14.23 -8.35 5.08
C MET A 61 14.86 -9.74 4.90
N THR A 62 15.54 -9.90 3.77
CA THR A 62 16.44 -11.03 3.51
C THR A 62 17.86 -10.62 3.86
N GLY A 63 18.85 -11.44 3.63
CA GLY A 63 20.25 -11.00 3.81
C GLY A 63 20.69 -9.90 2.84
N SER A 64 20.06 -9.78 1.67
CA SER A 64 20.43 -8.87 0.57
C SER A 64 19.34 -7.90 0.15
N ASP A 65 18.06 -8.23 0.40
CA ASP A 65 16.93 -7.47 -0.12
C ASP A 65 16.03 -6.92 1.00
N ALA A 66 15.49 -5.76 0.76
CA ALA A 66 14.44 -5.12 1.54
C ALA A 66 13.20 -4.98 0.66
N ILE A 67 12.18 -5.79 0.95
CA ILE A 67 10.97 -5.93 0.14
C ILE A 67 9.80 -5.35 0.92
N LEU A 68 9.28 -4.22 0.48
CA LEU A 68 8.12 -3.59 1.10
C LEU A 68 6.84 -4.07 0.41
N VAL A 69 5.82 -4.42 1.20
CA VAL A 69 4.49 -4.81 0.70
C VAL A 69 3.53 -3.67 0.97
N ASP A 70 2.96 -3.09 -0.07
CA ASP A 70 2.17 -1.86 -0.06
C ASP A 70 2.92 -0.65 0.53
N THR A 71 2.34 0.54 0.39
CA THR A 71 2.99 1.80 0.76
C THR A 71 2.05 2.77 1.47
N GLY A 72 0.82 2.37 1.72
CA GLY A 72 -0.19 3.26 2.26
C GLY A 72 -0.57 4.41 1.31
N ILE A 73 -0.99 5.52 1.89
CA ILE A 73 -1.46 6.73 1.20
C ILE A 73 -0.31 7.71 0.88
N GLY A 74 0.69 7.77 1.76
CA GLY A 74 1.79 8.72 1.68
C GLY A 74 1.37 10.18 1.89
N ASN A 75 2.19 11.12 1.40
CA ASN A 75 2.00 12.57 1.62
C ASN A 75 1.31 13.32 0.46
N ARG A 76 0.80 12.59 -0.54
CA ARG A 76 0.31 13.19 -1.80
C ARG A 76 -1.08 13.82 -1.75
N LEU A 77 -1.89 13.52 -0.73
CA LEU A 77 -3.26 14.01 -0.63
C LEU A 77 -3.33 15.54 -0.63
N SER A 78 -4.34 16.08 -1.30
CA SER A 78 -4.73 17.48 -1.20
C SER A 78 -5.26 17.81 0.21
N ALA A 79 -5.31 19.09 0.57
CA ALA A 79 -5.85 19.54 1.86
C ALA A 79 -7.30 19.06 2.09
N VAL A 80 -8.12 19.03 1.03
CA VAL A 80 -9.50 18.53 1.10
C VAL A 80 -9.55 17.04 1.35
N GLU A 81 -8.72 16.25 0.64
CA GLU A 81 -8.66 14.80 0.82
C GLU A 81 -8.13 14.42 2.20
N ARG A 82 -7.15 15.16 2.75
CA ARG A 82 -6.67 14.97 4.13
C ARG A 82 -7.81 15.13 5.14
N GLN A 83 -8.71 16.09 4.94
CA GLN A 83 -9.89 16.27 5.79
C GLN A 83 -10.93 15.15 5.60
N ILE A 84 -11.11 14.68 4.36
CA ILE A 84 -12.05 13.59 4.05
C ILE A 84 -11.57 12.29 4.70
N PHE A 85 -10.30 11.96 4.53
CA PHE A 85 -9.72 10.70 4.98
C PHE A 85 -9.08 10.76 6.37
N ASP A 86 -9.03 11.94 7.01
CA ASP A 86 -8.39 12.15 8.31
C ASP A 86 -6.98 11.55 8.36
N HIS A 87 -6.19 11.81 7.29
CA HIS A 87 -4.84 11.27 7.12
C HIS A 87 -3.81 12.40 7.03
N GLY A 88 -2.67 12.20 7.72
CA GLY A 88 -1.55 13.16 7.75
C GLY A 88 -0.54 12.96 6.61
N ASP A 89 0.74 13.10 6.94
CA ASP A 89 1.86 13.00 5.98
C ASP A 89 2.41 11.59 5.79
N GLY A 90 1.82 10.60 6.45
CA GLY A 90 2.31 9.23 6.48
C GLY A 90 3.42 9.01 7.53
N TRP A 91 3.54 7.80 8.05
CA TRP A 91 4.52 7.41 9.07
C TRP A 91 5.63 6.50 8.52
N LEU A 92 5.47 6.02 7.30
CA LEU A 92 6.37 5.02 6.72
C LEU A 92 7.84 5.45 6.71
N PRO A 93 8.21 6.71 6.36
CA PRO A 93 9.60 7.18 6.46
C PRO A 93 10.15 7.15 7.89
N GLN A 94 9.32 7.51 8.90
CA GLN A 94 9.72 7.49 10.30
C GLN A 94 9.93 6.07 10.82
N HIS A 95 9.08 5.11 10.39
CA HIS A 95 9.24 3.71 10.75
C HIS A 95 10.47 3.08 10.09
N LEU A 96 10.79 3.41 8.84
CA LEU A 96 12.04 3.01 8.20
C LEU A 96 13.25 3.55 8.98
N SER A 97 13.23 4.84 9.33
CA SER A 97 14.29 5.46 10.12
C SER A 97 14.47 4.81 11.50
N ALA A 98 13.38 4.40 12.17
CA ALA A 98 13.43 3.68 13.45
C ALA A 98 14.11 2.28 13.31
N LEU A 99 14.14 1.72 12.12
CA LEU A 99 14.87 0.49 11.78
C LEU A 99 16.31 0.77 11.29
N GLY A 100 16.75 2.02 11.26
CA GLY A 100 18.06 2.42 10.71
C GLY A 100 18.11 2.38 9.19
N MET A 101 16.95 2.45 8.53
CA MET A 101 16.78 2.36 7.08
C MET A 101 16.22 3.68 6.52
N GLU A 102 16.43 3.86 5.22
CA GLU A 102 15.83 4.94 4.45
C GLU A 102 15.12 4.40 3.19
N ALA A 103 14.37 5.25 2.51
CA ALA A 103 13.63 4.85 1.31
C ALA A 103 14.53 4.30 0.18
N GLY A 104 15.79 4.73 0.14
CA GLY A 104 16.79 4.24 -0.82
C GLY A 104 17.26 2.81 -0.57
N ASP A 105 16.99 2.24 0.61
CA ASP A 105 17.37 0.86 0.94
C ASP A 105 16.34 -0.15 0.45
N ILE A 106 15.12 0.29 0.15
CA ILE A 106 14.06 -0.57 -0.39
C ILE A 106 14.42 -0.98 -1.81
N THR A 107 14.58 -2.30 -2.02
CA THR A 107 14.98 -2.90 -3.30
C THR A 107 13.78 -3.35 -4.13
N HIS A 108 12.69 -3.76 -3.48
CA HIS A 108 11.49 -4.29 -4.11
C HIS A 108 10.23 -3.74 -3.44
N LEU A 109 9.21 -3.45 -4.24
CA LEU A 109 7.85 -3.18 -3.78
C LEU A 109 6.91 -4.22 -4.36
N ILE A 110 6.18 -4.93 -3.52
CA ILE A 110 5.05 -5.77 -3.95
C ILE A 110 3.78 -4.97 -3.65
N VAL A 111 3.06 -4.57 -4.68
CA VAL A 111 1.81 -3.81 -4.54
C VAL A 111 0.65 -4.77 -4.64
N SER A 112 -0.11 -4.91 -3.55
CA SER A 112 -1.23 -5.86 -3.50
C SER A 112 -2.29 -5.55 -4.55
N HIS A 113 -2.63 -4.29 -4.74
CA HIS A 113 -3.52 -3.75 -5.76
C HIS A 113 -3.39 -2.23 -5.86
N LEU A 114 -4.03 -1.59 -6.86
CA LEU A 114 -3.83 -0.18 -7.16
C LEU A 114 -4.89 0.77 -6.59
N HIS A 115 -5.52 0.45 -5.44
CA HIS A 115 -6.24 1.45 -4.68
C HIS A 115 -5.26 2.38 -3.96
N PHE A 116 -5.65 3.65 -3.83
CA PHE A 116 -4.74 4.72 -3.38
C PHE A 116 -4.21 4.55 -1.95
N ASP A 117 -4.93 3.84 -1.11
CA ASP A 117 -4.56 3.52 0.27
C ASP A 117 -3.54 2.38 0.39
N HIS A 118 -3.22 1.72 -0.71
CA HIS A 118 -2.17 0.70 -0.83
C HIS A 118 -0.98 1.18 -1.66
N CYS A 119 -1.22 1.90 -2.75
CA CYS A 119 -0.18 2.32 -3.67
C CYS A 119 0.19 3.80 -3.59
N GLY A 120 -0.51 4.60 -2.78
CA GLY A 120 -0.34 6.06 -2.75
C GLY A 120 1.06 6.53 -2.38
N GLY A 121 1.69 5.84 -1.43
CA GLY A 121 3.03 6.15 -0.96
C GLY A 121 4.18 5.69 -1.87
N ILE A 122 3.90 5.05 -3.03
CA ILE A 122 4.91 4.77 -4.06
C ILE A 122 5.56 6.07 -4.56
N VAL A 123 4.79 7.15 -4.55
CA VAL A 123 5.25 8.49 -4.90
C VAL A 123 5.20 9.42 -3.70
N ARG A 124 6.05 10.41 -3.69
CA ARG A 124 6.03 11.52 -2.73
C ARG A 124 5.88 12.86 -3.44
N ARG A 125 5.21 13.79 -2.78
CA ARG A 125 5.08 15.16 -3.25
C ARG A 125 6.26 15.99 -2.76
N ARG A 126 6.96 16.64 -3.69
CA ARG A 126 8.01 17.64 -3.39
C ARG A 126 7.39 18.98 -2.97
N ASP A 127 8.20 19.85 -2.39
CA ASP A 127 7.80 21.23 -2.08
C ASP A 127 7.35 22.01 -3.32
N SER A 128 7.87 21.68 -4.50
CA SER A 128 7.44 22.22 -5.80
C SER A 128 6.03 21.75 -6.22
N GLY A 129 5.44 20.79 -5.51
CA GLY A 129 4.16 20.16 -5.85
C GLY A 129 4.29 18.97 -6.81
N ALA A 130 5.44 18.76 -7.45
CA ALA A 130 5.68 17.64 -8.36
C ALA A 130 5.72 16.30 -7.59
N LEU A 131 5.26 15.23 -8.25
CA LEU A 131 5.40 13.87 -7.73
C LEU A 131 6.68 13.23 -8.27
N GLU A 132 7.35 12.48 -7.40
CA GLU A 132 8.51 11.65 -7.76
C GLU A 132 8.42 10.29 -7.06
N ALA A 133 9.24 9.32 -7.50
CA ALA A 133 9.35 8.03 -6.84
C ALA A 133 9.78 8.20 -5.37
N ALA A 134 9.04 7.63 -4.44
CA ALA A 134 9.38 7.64 -3.02
C ALA A 134 10.52 6.66 -2.72
N PHE A 135 10.61 5.55 -3.46
CA PHE A 135 11.60 4.48 -3.30
C PHE A 135 12.44 4.36 -4.58
N PRO A 136 13.48 5.19 -4.76
CA PRO A 136 14.12 5.40 -6.07
C PRO A 136 14.91 4.21 -6.61
N ARG A 137 15.20 3.20 -5.78
CA ARG A 137 15.93 1.98 -6.17
C ARG A 137 15.03 0.74 -6.28
N ALA A 138 13.76 0.85 -5.91
CA ALA A 138 12.86 -0.29 -5.87
C ALA A 138 12.37 -0.70 -7.27
N ARG A 139 12.34 -1.99 -7.54
CA ARG A 139 11.51 -2.58 -8.61
C ARG A 139 10.09 -2.74 -8.05
N ILE A 140 9.08 -2.39 -8.82
CA ILE A 140 7.68 -2.34 -8.35
C ILE A 140 6.87 -3.42 -9.06
N PHE A 141 6.44 -4.42 -8.33
CA PHE A 141 5.74 -5.61 -8.82
C PHE A 141 4.24 -5.47 -8.64
N VAL A 142 3.51 -5.46 -9.75
CA VAL A 142 2.05 -5.29 -9.83
C VAL A 142 1.49 -6.29 -10.82
N GLN A 143 0.34 -6.90 -10.55
CA GLN A 143 -0.34 -7.74 -11.53
C GLN A 143 -0.76 -6.91 -12.75
N ARG A 144 -0.58 -7.46 -13.94
CA ARG A 144 -0.91 -6.82 -15.23
C ARG A 144 -2.37 -6.38 -15.29
N GLY A 145 -3.29 -7.21 -14.77
CA GLY A 145 -4.71 -6.88 -14.74
C GLY A 145 -5.04 -5.65 -13.89
N GLU A 146 -4.30 -5.37 -12.81
CA GLU A 146 -4.44 -4.13 -12.03
C GLU A 146 -4.04 -2.90 -12.87
N LEU A 147 -2.93 -3.00 -13.61
CA LEU A 147 -2.47 -1.93 -14.52
C LEU A 147 -3.48 -1.66 -15.65
N GLU A 148 -4.08 -2.72 -16.20
CA GLU A 148 -5.10 -2.62 -17.24
C GLU A 148 -6.38 -1.93 -16.73
N ILE A 149 -6.87 -2.33 -15.54
CA ILE A 149 -8.06 -1.70 -14.93
C ILE A 149 -7.76 -0.24 -14.57
N ALA A 150 -6.60 0.06 -14.01
CA ALA A 150 -6.19 1.41 -13.68
C ALA A 150 -6.09 2.31 -14.93
N GLY A 151 -5.61 1.75 -16.06
CA GLY A 151 -5.52 2.46 -17.33
C GLY A 151 -6.87 2.65 -18.03
N HIS A 152 -7.75 1.65 -17.94
CA HIS A 152 -9.02 1.61 -18.67
C HIS A 152 -10.18 1.10 -17.80
N PRO A 153 -10.62 1.89 -16.80
CA PRO A 153 -11.71 1.49 -15.91
C PRO A 153 -13.03 1.39 -16.70
N ARG A 154 -13.66 0.21 -16.65
CA ARG A 154 -14.84 -0.14 -17.47
C ARG A 154 -16.15 0.49 -17.02
N ASN A 155 -16.21 1.02 -15.80
CA ASN A 155 -17.42 1.64 -15.23
C ASN A 155 -17.06 2.71 -14.19
N GLU A 156 -18.06 3.49 -13.76
CA GLU A 156 -17.89 4.60 -12.80
C GLU A 156 -17.34 4.15 -11.44
N ARG A 157 -17.73 2.97 -10.94
CA ARG A 157 -17.23 2.43 -9.68
C ARG A 157 -15.71 2.19 -9.75
N LEU A 158 -15.24 1.54 -10.81
CA LEU A 158 -13.81 1.31 -11.04
C LEU A 158 -13.07 2.63 -11.27
N ARG A 159 -13.65 3.55 -12.02
CA ARG A 159 -13.06 4.89 -12.22
C ARG A 159 -12.86 5.63 -10.90
N ALA A 160 -13.83 5.56 -10.00
CA ALA A 160 -13.72 6.15 -8.67
C ALA A 160 -12.65 5.46 -7.81
N ALA A 161 -12.59 4.12 -7.82
CA ALA A 161 -11.63 3.34 -7.05
C ALA A 161 -10.18 3.57 -7.50
N TYR A 162 -9.93 3.64 -8.82
CA TYR A 162 -8.61 3.80 -9.43
C TYR A 162 -8.29 5.26 -9.83
N ARG A 163 -9.08 6.23 -9.39
CA ARG A 163 -8.96 7.65 -9.82
C ARG A 163 -7.55 8.25 -9.66
N HIS A 164 -6.79 7.78 -8.69
CA HIS A 164 -5.43 8.26 -8.41
C HIS A 164 -4.33 7.44 -9.08
N ALA A 165 -4.64 6.25 -9.60
CA ALA A 165 -3.64 5.31 -10.07
C ALA A 165 -2.76 5.88 -11.18
N GLN A 166 -3.31 6.59 -12.16
CA GLN A 166 -2.52 7.17 -13.26
C GLN A 166 -1.54 8.25 -12.78
N GLU A 167 -1.96 9.10 -11.84
CA GLU A 167 -1.09 10.11 -11.21
C GLU A 167 0.08 9.44 -10.46
N ILE A 168 -0.22 8.35 -9.73
CA ILE A 168 0.77 7.59 -8.96
C ILE A 168 1.74 6.83 -9.88
N LEU A 169 1.24 6.17 -10.92
CA LEU A 169 2.04 5.30 -11.76
C LEU A 169 2.93 6.06 -12.75
N THR A 170 2.55 7.28 -13.14
CA THR A 170 3.29 8.05 -14.15
C THR A 170 4.77 8.27 -13.78
N PRO A 171 5.13 8.77 -12.58
CA PRO A 171 6.53 9.01 -12.21
C PRO A 171 7.37 7.72 -12.07
N VAL A 172 6.72 6.59 -11.80
CA VAL A 172 7.38 5.31 -11.51
C VAL A 172 7.28 4.30 -12.65
N ARG A 173 6.73 4.69 -13.80
CA ARG A 173 6.54 3.80 -14.94
C ARG A 173 7.78 2.98 -15.34
N PRO A 174 9.00 3.53 -15.33
CA PRO A 174 10.21 2.76 -15.67
C PRO A 174 10.59 1.69 -14.63
N MET A 175 10.00 1.75 -13.44
CA MET A 175 10.29 0.86 -12.32
C MET A 175 9.26 -0.28 -12.20
N LEU A 176 8.18 -0.23 -13.01
CA LEU A 176 7.08 -1.19 -12.94
C LEU A 176 7.45 -2.51 -13.61
N GLU A 177 7.19 -3.59 -12.90
CA GLU A 177 7.29 -4.98 -13.36
C GLU A 177 5.88 -5.59 -13.34
N ALA A 178 5.29 -5.75 -14.53
CA ALA A 178 3.96 -6.33 -14.66
C ALA A 178 4.03 -7.86 -14.55
N LEU A 179 3.34 -8.40 -13.55
CA LEU A 179 3.26 -9.84 -13.30
C LEU A 179 2.05 -10.46 -14.01
N ASP A 180 2.21 -11.70 -14.43
CA ASP A 180 1.16 -12.52 -15.03
C ASP A 180 0.93 -13.77 -14.15
N GLY A 181 0.20 -13.60 -13.05
CA GLY A 181 -0.07 -14.67 -12.09
C GLY A 181 0.97 -14.80 -10.99
N ASP A 182 1.02 -15.97 -10.36
CA ASP A 182 1.93 -16.27 -9.26
C ASP A 182 3.39 -16.21 -9.72
N THR A 183 4.22 -15.46 -9.00
CA THR A 183 5.60 -15.16 -9.41
C THR A 183 6.55 -15.13 -8.21
N ASP A 184 7.69 -15.79 -8.32
CA ASP A 184 8.77 -15.68 -7.35
C ASP A 184 9.49 -14.34 -7.56
N ILE A 185 9.51 -13.51 -6.51
CA ILE A 185 10.14 -12.17 -6.54
C ILE A 185 11.63 -12.30 -6.23
N VAL A 186 11.94 -12.96 -5.14
CA VAL A 186 13.29 -13.40 -4.75
C VAL A 186 13.18 -14.77 -4.10
N ALA A 187 14.29 -15.45 -3.85
CA ALA A 187 14.27 -16.73 -3.15
C ALA A 187 13.52 -16.62 -1.81
N GLY A 188 12.50 -17.45 -1.61
CA GLY A 188 11.66 -17.49 -0.41
C GLY A 188 10.58 -16.39 -0.32
N VAL A 189 10.46 -15.49 -1.29
CA VAL A 189 9.37 -14.49 -1.34
C VAL A 189 8.65 -14.56 -2.68
N ARG A 190 7.36 -14.86 -2.64
CA ARG A 190 6.51 -15.07 -3.81
C ARG A 190 5.27 -14.17 -3.78
N ALA A 191 4.96 -13.52 -4.89
CA ALA A 191 3.68 -12.87 -5.10
C ALA A 191 2.67 -13.92 -5.61
N VAL A 192 1.48 -13.98 -4.97
CA VAL A 192 0.43 -14.95 -5.30
C VAL A 192 -0.88 -14.23 -5.54
N VAL A 193 -1.54 -14.52 -6.65
CA VAL A 193 -2.85 -13.94 -6.97
C VAL A 193 -3.92 -14.52 -6.04
N THR A 194 -4.60 -13.65 -5.32
CA THR A 194 -5.68 -14.04 -4.41
C THR A 194 -7.07 -13.68 -4.95
N GLY A 195 -7.14 -12.66 -5.81
CA GLY A 195 -8.41 -12.12 -6.26
C GLY A 195 -9.27 -11.57 -5.11
N GLY A 196 -10.57 -11.49 -5.32
CA GLY A 196 -11.56 -11.10 -4.30
C GLY A 196 -11.78 -9.59 -4.22
N HIS A 197 -10.99 -8.86 -3.44
CA HIS A 197 -11.12 -7.41 -3.25
C HIS A 197 -11.02 -6.64 -4.58
N THR A 198 -9.98 -6.94 -5.36
CA THR A 198 -9.93 -6.67 -6.79
C THR A 198 -9.74 -7.99 -7.53
N ARG A 199 -9.95 -8.00 -8.85
CA ARG A 199 -9.84 -9.22 -9.65
C ARG A 199 -8.43 -9.80 -9.62
N ASP A 200 -7.44 -8.93 -9.70
CA ASP A 200 -6.03 -9.30 -9.83
C ASP A 200 -5.23 -8.92 -8.56
N HIS A 201 -5.92 -8.86 -7.39
CA HIS A 201 -5.27 -8.66 -6.10
C HIS A 201 -4.26 -9.77 -5.82
N GLN A 202 -3.11 -9.40 -5.25
CA GLN A 202 -2.06 -10.34 -4.87
C GLN A 202 -1.64 -10.18 -3.40
N ALA A 203 -1.05 -11.24 -2.86
CA ALA A 203 -0.43 -11.25 -1.54
C ALA A 203 1.04 -11.70 -1.64
N ALA A 204 1.86 -11.30 -0.69
CA ALA A 204 3.22 -11.82 -0.54
C ALA A 204 3.22 -13.05 0.39
N ILE A 205 3.81 -14.15 -0.07
CA ILE A 205 4.10 -15.34 0.74
C ILE A 205 5.58 -15.34 1.05
N VAL A 206 5.92 -15.56 2.33
CA VAL A 206 7.30 -15.71 2.80
C VAL A 206 7.47 -17.12 3.33
N SER A 207 8.45 -17.85 2.81
CA SER A 207 8.78 -19.21 3.25
C SER A 207 10.28 -19.47 3.17
N ASP A 208 10.82 -20.20 4.11
CA ASP A 208 12.24 -20.57 4.19
C ASP A 208 12.46 -22.04 3.75
N GLY A 209 11.88 -22.39 2.61
CA GLY A 209 12.01 -23.72 2.00
C GLY A 209 10.96 -24.72 2.47
#